data_46087bfebc30c99b8e59d2e1b96dab9d
#
_entry.id   46087bfebc30c99b8e59d2e1b96dab9d
#
_cell.length_a   1.000
_cell.length_b   1.000
_cell.length_c   1.000
_cell.angle_alpha   90.00
_cell.angle_beta   90.00
_cell.angle_gamma   90.00
#
_symmetry.space_group_name_H-M   'P 1'
#
loop_
_entity.id
_entity.type
_entity.pdbx_description
1 polymer ?
#
loop_
_entity_poly.entity_id
_entity_poly.type
_entity_poly.pdbx_seq_one_letter_code
_entity_poly.pdbx_strand_id
1 'polypeptide(L)'
;MADESYPDELRYHPEHDWVRIEGDTGTFGITWYAQDALGEIVFYDPPEVGAAVKKDDPYTEVESVKAVSDVYAPMSGEVTEVNETVVESPETINSDSYGEAWLVKVKLADPSEADDLMSAEEYRKLLVEESD
;
A
#
# COMPACT_ATOMS: atom_id res chain seq x y z
N MET A 1 -3.66 14.52 10.94
CA MET A 1 -4.22 13.31 10.30
C MET A 1 -4.83 13.67 8.97
N ALA A 2 -4.60 12.82 7.98
CA ALA A 2 -5.23 12.99 6.69
C ALA A 2 -6.72 12.67 6.78
N ASP A 3 -7.52 13.32 5.96
CA ASP A 3 -8.94 12.99 5.85
C ASP A 3 -9.08 11.63 5.16
N GLU A 4 -10.11 10.90 5.55
CA GLU A 4 -10.41 9.63 4.92
C GLU A 4 -10.71 9.85 3.43
N SER A 5 -9.95 9.18 2.58
CA SER A 5 -10.15 9.27 1.14
C SER A 5 -9.69 8.00 0.45
N TYR A 6 -10.25 7.77 -0.73
CA TYR A 6 -9.90 6.62 -1.57
C TYR A 6 -9.89 7.12 -3.01
N PRO A 7 -8.72 7.62 -3.47
CA PRO A 7 -8.64 8.24 -4.81
C PRO A 7 -9.09 7.32 -5.93
N ASP A 8 -9.84 7.86 -6.87
CA ASP A 8 -10.40 7.09 -7.99
C ASP A 8 -9.35 6.63 -9.00
N GLU A 9 -8.20 7.29 -9.06
CA GLU A 9 -7.15 6.92 -10.00
C GLU A 9 -6.30 5.73 -9.53
N LEU A 10 -6.54 5.26 -8.31
CA LEU A 10 -5.81 4.12 -7.76
C LEU A 10 -6.61 2.83 -7.90
N ARG A 11 -5.90 1.70 -7.76
CA ARG A 11 -6.53 0.39 -7.62
C ARG A 11 -6.26 -0.12 -6.22
N TYR A 12 -7.11 -1.01 -5.73
CA TYR A 12 -7.09 -1.42 -4.32
C TYR A 12 -7.12 -2.93 -4.18
N HIS A 13 -6.34 -3.42 -3.21
CA HIS A 13 -6.28 -4.84 -2.87
C HIS A 13 -7.14 -5.09 -1.62
N PRO A 14 -7.80 -6.26 -1.53
CA PRO A 14 -8.66 -6.56 -0.36
C PRO A 14 -7.93 -6.53 0.99
N GLU A 15 -6.61 -6.65 1.01
CA GLU A 15 -5.83 -6.57 2.24
C GLU A 15 -5.44 -5.13 2.58
N HIS A 16 -6.09 -4.15 1.94
CA HIS A 16 -5.98 -2.72 2.26
C HIS A 16 -4.68 -2.08 1.77
N ASP A 17 -4.28 -2.46 0.58
CA ASP A 17 -3.16 -1.84 -0.11
C ASP A 17 -3.68 -1.09 -1.33
N TRP A 18 -2.92 -0.08 -1.76
CA TRP A 18 -3.24 0.61 -3.00
C TRP A 18 -2.08 0.52 -3.97
N VAL A 19 -2.36 0.67 -5.26
CA VAL A 19 -1.33 0.78 -6.28
C VAL A 19 -1.70 1.88 -7.26
N ARG A 20 -0.70 2.68 -7.62
CA ARG A 20 -0.79 3.65 -8.71
C ARG A 20 -0.02 3.08 -9.87
N ILE A 21 -0.68 2.89 -11.01
CA ILE A 21 -0.07 2.27 -12.18
C ILE A 21 0.24 3.34 -13.21
N GLU A 22 1.52 3.41 -13.63
CA GLU A 22 1.99 4.33 -14.66
C GLU A 22 2.85 3.53 -15.62
N GLY A 23 2.26 3.13 -16.75
CA GLY A 23 2.94 2.24 -17.69
C GLY A 23 3.21 0.89 -17.08
N ASP A 24 4.46 0.49 -17.00
CA ASP A 24 4.86 -0.76 -16.37
C ASP A 24 5.39 -0.58 -14.94
N THR A 25 5.18 0.61 -14.37
CA THR A 25 5.60 0.89 -12.99
C THR A 25 4.39 0.95 -12.09
N GLY A 26 4.47 0.26 -10.95
CA GLY A 26 3.47 0.34 -9.90
C GLY A 26 4.07 0.98 -8.66
N THR A 27 3.35 1.93 -8.06
CA THR A 27 3.73 2.52 -6.78
C THR A 27 2.75 1.96 -5.75
N PHE A 28 3.29 1.34 -4.70
CA PHE A 28 2.47 0.64 -3.70
C PHE A 28 2.44 1.38 -2.37
N GLY A 29 1.33 1.28 -1.65
CA GLY A 29 1.23 1.80 -0.30
C GLY A 29 0.07 1.15 0.42
N ILE A 30 -0.21 1.62 1.65
CA ILE A 30 -1.38 1.14 2.39
C ILE A 30 -2.45 2.23 2.40
N THR A 31 -3.71 1.80 2.47
CA THR A 31 -4.84 2.74 2.37
C THR A 31 -5.04 3.53 3.66
N TRP A 32 -5.87 4.58 3.57
CA TRP A 32 -6.25 5.34 4.75
C TRP A 32 -6.87 4.43 5.81
N TYR A 33 -7.71 3.49 5.39
CA TYR A 33 -8.34 2.54 6.32
C TYR A 33 -7.29 1.72 7.07
N ALA A 34 -6.27 1.24 6.37
CA ALA A 34 -5.22 0.42 6.99
C ALA A 34 -4.47 1.20 8.07
N GLN A 35 -4.07 2.45 7.77
CA GLN A 35 -3.32 3.22 8.75
C GLN A 35 -4.23 3.63 9.93
N ASP A 36 -5.51 3.87 9.67
CA ASP A 36 -6.45 4.23 10.73
C ASP A 36 -6.65 3.04 11.69
N ALA A 37 -6.77 1.85 11.13
CA ALA A 37 -6.93 0.63 11.94
C ALA A 37 -5.67 0.33 12.76
N LEU A 38 -4.49 0.61 12.21
CA LEU A 38 -3.23 0.36 12.89
C LEU A 38 -2.90 1.42 13.95
N GLY A 39 -3.32 2.67 13.72
CA GLY A 39 -2.96 3.79 14.57
C GLY A 39 -1.61 4.37 14.17
N GLU A 40 -0.93 5.01 15.11
CA GLU A 40 0.34 5.68 14.81
C GLU A 40 1.41 4.69 14.36
N ILE A 41 1.92 4.89 13.14
CA ILE A 41 2.96 4.04 12.57
C ILE A 41 4.32 4.52 13.07
N VAL A 42 5.10 3.60 13.63
CA VAL A 42 6.38 3.92 14.24
C VAL A 42 7.58 3.25 13.55
N PHE A 43 7.33 2.29 12.67
CA PHE A 43 8.42 1.59 12.00
C PHE A 43 7.93 1.02 10.67
N TYR A 44 8.78 1.12 9.64
CA TYR A 44 8.56 0.53 8.33
C TYR A 44 9.84 -0.26 7.99
N ASP A 45 9.68 -1.57 7.77
CA ASP A 45 10.80 -2.47 7.44
C ASP A 45 10.81 -2.66 5.92
N PRO A 46 11.59 -1.87 5.16
CA PRO A 46 11.52 -1.90 3.72
C PRO A 46 12.16 -3.13 3.12
N PRO A 47 11.68 -3.59 1.95
CA PRO A 47 12.40 -4.61 1.21
C PRO A 47 13.62 -4.00 0.55
N GLU A 48 14.49 -4.84 -0.01
CA GLU A 48 15.66 -4.36 -0.72
C GLU A 48 15.31 -4.07 -2.18
N VAL A 49 15.96 -3.06 -2.76
CA VAL A 49 15.86 -2.80 -4.19
C VAL A 49 16.37 -4.04 -4.91
N GLY A 50 15.64 -4.48 -5.92
CA GLY A 50 15.94 -5.71 -6.65
C GLY A 50 15.18 -6.93 -6.15
N ALA A 51 14.52 -6.81 -4.99
CA ALA A 51 13.74 -7.93 -4.46
C ALA A 51 12.50 -8.18 -5.33
N ALA A 52 12.15 -9.46 -5.49
CA ALA A 52 10.93 -9.82 -6.20
C ALA A 52 9.75 -9.73 -5.22
N VAL A 53 8.61 -9.21 -5.71
CA VAL A 53 7.36 -9.22 -4.95
C VAL A 53 6.34 -9.99 -5.76
N LYS A 54 5.44 -10.66 -5.07
CA LYS A 54 4.44 -11.51 -5.72
C LYS A 54 3.06 -11.11 -5.23
N LYS A 55 2.14 -10.94 -6.17
CA LYS A 55 0.75 -10.60 -5.87
C LYS A 55 0.20 -11.49 -4.77
N ASP A 56 -0.46 -10.87 -3.81
CA ASP A 56 -1.11 -11.51 -2.66
C ASP A 56 -0.15 -12.01 -1.57
N ASP A 57 1.16 -11.87 -1.76
CA ASP A 57 2.13 -12.26 -0.73
C ASP A 57 2.64 -11.03 0.03
N PRO A 58 2.99 -11.16 1.31
CA PRO A 58 3.57 -10.03 2.04
C PRO A 58 4.93 -9.66 1.44
N TYR A 59 5.19 -8.36 1.35
CA TYR A 59 6.49 -7.89 0.85
C TYR A 59 7.22 -7.02 1.86
N THR A 60 6.53 -6.58 2.90
CA THR A 60 7.13 -5.80 3.97
C THR A 60 6.22 -5.83 5.20
N GLU A 61 6.67 -5.17 6.26
CA GLU A 61 5.90 -5.00 7.48
C GLU A 61 5.91 -3.54 7.91
N VAL A 62 4.82 -3.12 8.54
CA VAL A 62 4.80 -1.83 9.24
C VAL A 62 4.41 -2.10 10.68
N GLU A 63 4.96 -1.31 11.60
CA GLU A 63 4.71 -1.46 13.01
C GLU A 63 4.09 -0.19 13.55
N SER A 64 3.00 -0.34 14.28
CA SER A 64 2.36 0.78 14.95
C SER A 64 2.60 0.67 16.44
N VAL A 65 2.12 1.65 17.20
CA VAL A 65 2.24 1.63 18.67
C VAL A 65 1.50 0.44 19.29
N LYS A 66 0.58 -0.20 18.56
CA LYS A 66 -0.23 -1.30 19.12
C LYS A 66 -0.10 -2.63 18.40
N ALA A 67 0.49 -2.68 17.19
CA ALA A 67 0.52 -3.92 16.41
C ALA A 67 1.59 -3.91 15.33
N VAL A 68 1.93 -5.11 14.85
CA VAL A 68 2.77 -5.30 13.67
C VAL A 68 1.88 -5.88 12.57
N SER A 69 1.98 -5.37 11.38
CA SER A 69 1.13 -5.82 10.28
C SER A 69 1.95 -6.12 9.03
N ASP A 70 1.66 -7.25 8.40
CA ASP A 70 2.21 -7.55 7.07
C ASP A 70 1.55 -6.64 6.05
N VAL A 71 2.31 -6.23 5.03
CA VAL A 71 1.78 -5.47 3.91
C VAL A 71 1.88 -6.34 2.67
N TYR A 72 0.75 -6.55 2.02
CA TYR A 72 0.66 -7.48 0.90
C TYR A 72 0.86 -6.78 -0.43
N ALA A 73 1.55 -7.45 -1.36
CA ALA A 73 1.78 -6.88 -2.68
C ALA A 73 0.50 -6.94 -3.50
N PRO A 74 0.02 -5.81 -4.04
CA PRO A 74 -1.17 -5.86 -4.89
C PRO A 74 -0.88 -6.42 -6.28
N MET A 75 0.38 -6.39 -6.71
CA MET A 75 0.80 -6.89 -8.01
C MET A 75 2.22 -7.46 -7.91
N SER A 76 2.59 -8.26 -8.90
CA SER A 76 3.91 -8.88 -8.93
C SER A 76 4.92 -8.02 -9.70
N GLY A 77 6.19 -8.11 -9.32
CA GLY A 77 7.25 -7.40 -10.01
C GLY A 77 8.54 -7.37 -9.23
N GLU A 78 9.39 -6.41 -9.55
CA GLU A 78 10.68 -6.23 -8.90
C GLU A 78 10.77 -4.83 -8.30
N VAL A 79 11.20 -4.74 -7.05
CA VAL A 79 11.33 -3.45 -6.36
C VAL A 79 12.44 -2.63 -7.03
N THR A 80 12.09 -1.44 -7.50
CA THR A 80 13.06 -0.54 -8.13
C THR A 80 13.42 0.62 -7.21
N GLU A 81 12.55 0.94 -6.25
CA GLU A 81 12.78 2.08 -5.36
C GLU A 81 12.05 1.87 -4.04
N VAL A 82 12.68 2.29 -2.94
CA VAL A 82 12.09 2.27 -1.61
C VAL A 82 11.99 3.72 -1.12
N ASN A 83 10.91 4.06 -0.45
CA ASN A 83 10.70 5.43 0.02
C ASN A 83 11.44 5.68 1.34
N GLU A 84 12.61 6.32 1.24
CA GLU A 84 13.43 6.62 2.41
C GLU A 84 12.77 7.61 3.37
N THR A 85 11.87 8.45 2.87
CA THR A 85 11.13 9.38 3.73
C THR A 85 10.31 8.62 4.76
N VAL A 86 9.67 7.52 4.34
CA VAL A 86 8.86 6.71 5.26
C VAL A 86 9.77 5.93 6.22
N VAL A 87 10.93 5.48 5.73
CA VAL A 87 11.88 4.78 6.62
C VAL A 87 12.32 5.70 7.74
N GLU A 88 12.62 6.96 7.44
CA GLU A 88 13.07 7.94 8.43
C GLU A 88 11.91 8.49 9.26
N SER A 89 10.73 8.64 8.67
CA SER A 89 9.56 9.24 9.32
C SER A 89 8.33 8.41 9.03
N PRO A 90 8.19 7.25 9.69
CA PRO A 90 7.07 6.34 9.42
C PRO A 90 5.70 6.96 9.62
N GLU A 91 5.60 7.96 10.49
CA GLU A 91 4.32 8.65 10.75
C GLU A 91 3.79 9.40 9.53
N THR A 92 4.60 9.53 8.47
CA THR A 92 4.13 10.09 7.20
C THR A 92 2.96 9.27 6.65
N ILE A 93 2.95 7.96 6.92
CA ILE A 93 1.86 7.08 6.51
C ILE A 93 0.53 7.58 7.09
N ASN A 94 0.55 8.06 8.32
CA ASN A 94 -0.67 8.53 8.99
C ASN A 94 -1.15 9.88 8.44
N SER A 95 -0.25 10.70 7.94
CA SER A 95 -0.61 12.05 7.49
C SER A 95 -0.87 12.15 5.99
N ASP A 96 -0.28 11.27 5.18
CA ASP A 96 -0.42 11.35 3.72
C ASP A 96 -0.22 9.99 3.06
N SER A 97 -1.17 9.10 3.31
CA SER A 97 -1.09 7.70 2.86
C SER A 97 -0.91 7.52 1.35
N TYR A 98 -1.43 8.43 0.54
CA TYR A 98 -1.42 8.28 -0.92
C TYR A 98 -0.42 9.16 -1.64
N GLY A 99 0.22 10.10 -0.94
CA GLY A 99 1.18 11.02 -1.53
C GLY A 99 2.59 10.73 -1.06
N GLU A 100 3.01 11.42 0.00
CA GLU A 100 4.38 11.29 0.52
C GLU A 100 4.70 9.89 1.04
N ALA A 101 3.69 9.12 1.45
CA ALA A 101 3.90 7.85 2.12
C ALA A 101 3.74 6.62 1.23
N TRP A 102 4.08 6.73 -0.06
CA TRP A 102 4.21 5.53 -0.86
C TRP A 102 5.34 4.68 -0.27
N LEU A 103 5.24 3.35 -0.37
CA LEU A 103 6.21 2.46 0.26
C LEU A 103 7.30 2.02 -0.71
N VAL A 104 6.91 1.49 -1.87
CA VAL A 104 7.88 1.01 -2.87
C VAL A 104 7.39 1.34 -4.26
N LYS A 105 8.34 1.40 -5.22
CA LYS A 105 8.02 1.39 -6.64
C LYS A 105 8.50 0.09 -7.21
N VAL A 106 7.71 -0.49 -8.10
CA VAL A 106 7.91 -1.83 -8.61
C VAL A 106 7.80 -1.82 -10.14
N LYS A 107 8.74 -2.48 -10.80
CA LYS A 107 8.58 -2.74 -12.22
C LYS A 107 7.65 -3.93 -12.35
N LEU A 108 6.48 -3.73 -12.91
CA LEU A 108 5.42 -4.73 -12.95
C LEU A 108 5.77 -5.86 -13.91
N ALA A 109 5.61 -7.10 -13.43
CA ALA A 109 5.87 -8.28 -14.25
C ALA A 109 4.71 -8.53 -15.21
N ASP A 110 3.49 -8.24 -14.76
CA ASP A 110 2.29 -8.47 -15.55
C ASP A 110 1.24 -7.38 -15.20
N PRO A 111 1.22 -6.28 -15.95
CA PRO A 111 0.25 -5.21 -15.66
C PRO A 111 -1.21 -5.64 -15.70
N SER A 112 -1.52 -6.75 -16.37
CA SER A 112 -2.91 -7.23 -16.41
C SER A 112 -3.42 -7.74 -15.06
N GLU A 113 -2.53 -7.93 -14.10
CA GLU A 113 -2.95 -8.27 -12.74
C GLU A 113 -3.83 -7.18 -12.13
N ALA A 114 -3.76 -5.96 -12.66
CA ALA A 114 -4.61 -4.86 -12.19
C ALA A 114 -6.09 -5.15 -12.40
N ASP A 115 -6.42 -6.03 -13.35
CA ASP A 115 -7.82 -6.38 -13.62
C ASP A 115 -8.46 -7.13 -12.46
N ASP A 116 -7.67 -7.74 -11.59
CA ASP A 116 -8.16 -8.45 -10.41
C ASP A 116 -8.31 -7.53 -9.20
N LEU A 117 -7.88 -6.28 -9.32
CA LEU A 117 -7.94 -5.33 -8.22
C LEU A 117 -9.24 -4.54 -8.26
N MET A 118 -9.57 -3.92 -7.15
CA MET A 118 -10.81 -3.17 -7.01
C MET A 118 -10.63 -1.71 -7.41
N SER A 119 -11.72 -1.12 -7.95
CA SER A 119 -11.81 0.33 -8.09
C SER A 119 -12.03 0.93 -6.69
N ALA A 120 -11.94 2.25 -6.59
CA ALA A 120 -12.23 2.94 -5.34
C ALA A 120 -13.64 2.67 -4.86
N GLU A 121 -14.62 2.66 -5.77
CA GLU A 121 -16.01 2.40 -5.43
C GLU A 121 -16.19 1.00 -4.86
N GLU A 122 -15.58 0.00 -5.50
CA GLU A 122 -15.65 -1.38 -5.03
C GLU A 122 -14.99 -1.54 -3.66
N TYR A 123 -13.87 -0.86 -3.47
CA TYR A 123 -13.15 -0.92 -2.21
C TYR A 123 -13.97 -0.28 -1.08
N ARG A 124 -14.63 0.86 -1.34
CA ARG A 124 -15.50 1.49 -0.34
C ARG A 124 -16.63 0.56 0.07
N LYS A 125 -17.19 -0.20 -0.87
CA LYS A 125 -18.24 -1.18 -0.56
C LYS A 125 -17.68 -2.28 0.34
N LEU A 126 -16.46 -2.75 0.06
CA LEU A 126 -15.81 -3.75 0.89
C LEU A 126 -15.66 -3.26 2.32
N LEU A 127 -15.26 -2.01 2.50
CA LEU A 127 -15.07 -1.43 3.82
C LEU A 127 -16.37 -1.37 4.62
N VAL A 128 -17.47 -1.05 3.96
CA VAL A 128 -18.77 -1.02 4.61
C VAL A 128 -19.15 -2.43 5.07
N GLU A 129 -18.93 -3.43 4.24
CA GLU A 129 -19.23 -4.83 4.60
C GLU A 129 -18.38 -5.31 5.76
N GLU A 130 -17.10 -4.92 5.81
CA GLU A 130 -16.21 -5.32 6.90
C GLU A 130 -16.54 -4.61 8.21
N SER A 131 -17.15 -3.43 8.13
CA SER A 131 -17.50 -2.66 9.33
C SER A 131 -18.74 -3.21 10.04
N ASP A 132 -19.53 -3.99 9.36
CA ASP A 132 -20.72 -4.61 9.93
C ASP A 132 -20.35 -5.90 10.69
#